data_a42c7cfcc71c8651138962f5cd349386
#
_entry.id   a42c7cfcc71c8651138962f5cd349386
#
_cell.length_a   1.000
_cell.length_b   1.000
_cell.length_c   1.000
_cell.angle_alpha   90.00
_cell.angle_beta   90.00
_cell.angle_gamma   90.00
#
_symmetry.space_group_name_H-M   'P 1'
#
loop_
_entity.id
_entity.type
_entity.pdbx_description
1 polymer ?
#
loop_
_entity_poly.entity_id
_entity_poly.type
_entity_poly.pdbx_seq_one_letter_code
_entity_poly.pdbx_strand_id
1 'polypeptide(L)'
;MGRADMRALFGSRLDQRVSSLISIRRLEIFVLFVALLLTGIPLSHAQTGTSPATDPNLSHPTHVVTVKRNGYTISGLVTYLQGAKAFKHAIALFPGYPGIMRLREEDSQPRFELRGNFLVRSRRLWLDEETLVVVVDAPSDQWETFYQRFRESPRYGADVETLLKEIGRRYSVEDWTLVGTSEGSVSAFHAARMNPVLARRVILTASLFRATRNGPGLSAAKWDDLSAELLWVHHEDDPCAYTSYRDAQEFSRTSRKPLLTVRGGGPERGEACQAFTAHGFVGVEREAVRAMRSWVKTGVVPADVKR
;
A
#
# COMPACT_ATOMS: atom_id res chain seq x y z
N MET A 1 -31.19 -55.00 -15.70
CA MET A 1 -32.54 -54.90 -15.16
C MET A 1 -32.57 -53.62 -14.40
N GLY A 2 -33.31 -52.56 -14.71
CA GLY A 2 -34.32 -52.29 -15.71
C GLY A 2 -34.50 -50.79 -15.78
N ARG A 3 -34.71 -50.35 -16.98
CA ARG A 3 -35.11 -49.04 -17.47
C ARG A 3 -36.46 -48.58 -16.90
N ALA A 4 -36.65 -47.25 -16.81
CA ALA A 4 -37.82 -46.48 -17.25
C ALA A 4 -37.58 -45.05 -16.82
N ASP A 5 -37.31 -44.08 -17.61
CA ASP A 5 -38.05 -43.38 -18.68
C ASP A 5 -39.48 -43.04 -18.30
N MET A 6 -39.76 -41.77 -18.10
CA MET A 6 -41.02 -41.19 -18.59
C MET A 6 -40.88 -39.67 -18.77
N ARG A 7 -41.00 -39.30 -20.02
CA ARG A 7 -41.20 -37.98 -20.58
C ARG A 7 -42.66 -37.54 -20.47
N ALA A 8 -42.78 -36.24 -20.57
CA ALA A 8 -43.87 -35.49 -21.18
C ALA A 8 -45.10 -35.28 -20.29
N LEU A 9 -45.68 -34.09 -20.26
CA LEU A 9 -46.56 -33.55 -21.28
C LEU A 9 -46.95 -32.11 -20.94
N PHE A 10 -46.92 -31.28 -21.96
CA PHE A 10 -47.90 -30.29 -22.43
C PHE A 10 -48.20 -29.09 -21.52
N GLY A 11 -48.35 -27.91 -22.03
CA GLY A 11 -48.58 -27.35 -23.36
C GLY A 11 -48.65 -25.82 -23.21
N SER A 12 -48.08 -25.12 -24.06
CA SER A 12 -48.57 -24.39 -25.22
C SER A 12 -49.74 -23.42 -25.00
N ARG A 13 -49.48 -22.27 -25.54
CA ARG A 13 -50.21 -21.33 -26.38
C ARG A 13 -50.37 -19.96 -25.77
N LEU A 14 -49.81 -18.97 -26.46
CA LEU A 14 -50.38 -18.10 -27.49
C LEU A 14 -51.56 -17.27 -26.95
N ASP A 15 -51.64 -15.99 -27.07
CA ASP A 15 -51.66 -15.21 -28.31
C ASP A 15 -51.71 -13.69 -28.02
N GLN A 16 -51.03 -12.93 -28.86
CA GLN A 16 -51.46 -11.77 -29.63
C GLN A 16 -52.03 -10.52 -28.98
N ARG A 17 -51.26 -9.47 -29.34
CA ARG A 17 -51.74 -8.22 -29.95
C ARG A 17 -52.85 -7.42 -29.26
N VAL A 18 -52.54 -6.17 -28.98
CA VAL A 18 -53.30 -5.04 -29.54
C VAL A 18 -52.39 -3.84 -29.69
N SER A 19 -52.21 -3.41 -30.90
CA SER A 19 -51.74 -2.10 -31.33
C SER A 19 -52.89 -1.11 -31.26
N SER A 20 -52.66 0.12 -30.85
CA SER A 20 -53.34 1.35 -31.30
C SER A 20 -52.57 2.53 -30.70
N LEU A 21 -51.81 3.27 -31.49
CA LEU A 21 -52.21 4.46 -32.26
C LEU A 21 -53.11 5.42 -31.48
N ILE A 22 -52.60 6.59 -31.18
CA ILE A 22 -53.21 7.92 -31.18
C ILE A 22 -52.09 8.88 -30.76
N SER A 23 -51.61 9.62 -31.62
CA SER A 23 -52.05 10.88 -32.29
C SER A 23 -51.24 12.07 -31.78
N ILE A 24 -50.60 12.65 -32.72
CA ILE A 24 -49.87 13.90 -32.77
C ILE A 24 -50.78 15.09 -32.33
N ARG A 25 -50.29 15.93 -31.42
CA ARG A 25 -50.71 17.34 -31.42
C ARG A 25 -49.45 18.21 -31.31
N ARG A 26 -49.17 18.85 -32.41
CA ARG A 26 -48.35 20.06 -32.49
C ARG A 26 -49.06 21.17 -31.72
N LEU A 27 -48.35 21.89 -30.92
CA LEU A 27 -48.73 23.24 -30.51
C LEU A 27 -47.49 24.14 -30.65
N GLU A 28 -47.51 24.88 -31.71
CA GLU A 28 -46.61 26.06 -31.93
C GLU A 28 -47.02 27.15 -30.97
N ILE A 29 -46.09 27.70 -30.22
CA ILE A 29 -46.27 29.01 -29.56
C ILE A 29 -44.99 29.85 -29.77
N PHE A 30 -45.17 30.79 -30.64
CA PHE A 30 -44.64 32.15 -30.76
C PHE A 30 -43.33 32.50 -30.05
N VAL A 31 -42.41 32.82 -30.92
CA VAL A 31 -41.21 33.63 -30.69
C VAL A 31 -41.55 35.03 -30.26
N LEU A 32 -41.09 35.49 -29.12
CA LEU A 32 -40.98 36.90 -28.81
C LEU A 32 -39.51 37.22 -28.62
N PHE A 33 -38.94 37.89 -29.60
CA PHE A 33 -37.63 38.55 -29.49
C PHE A 33 -37.74 39.74 -28.53
N VAL A 34 -37.01 39.66 -27.40
CA VAL A 34 -36.59 40.83 -26.67
C VAL A 34 -35.07 40.82 -26.67
N ALA A 35 -34.52 41.69 -27.53
CA ALA A 35 -33.11 42.02 -27.51
C ALA A 35 -32.84 42.91 -26.29
N LEU A 36 -32.13 42.37 -25.32
CA LEU A 36 -31.50 43.18 -24.28
C LEU A 36 -29.98 43.03 -24.42
N LEU A 37 -29.40 44.10 -24.95
CA LEU A 37 -27.97 44.33 -24.92
C LEU A 37 -27.51 44.39 -23.46
N LEU A 38 -26.84 43.35 -22.99
CA LEU A 38 -26.02 43.38 -21.78
C LEU A 38 -24.61 42.95 -22.13
N THR A 39 -23.75 43.88 -21.97
CA THR A 39 -22.29 43.88 -22.01
C THR A 39 -21.69 42.57 -21.54
N GLY A 40 -20.93 41.94 -22.44
CA GLY A 40 -20.18 40.75 -22.17
C GLY A 40 -19.12 40.97 -21.08
N ILE A 41 -19.37 40.39 -19.92
CA ILE A 41 -18.32 40.05 -18.97
C ILE A 41 -17.90 38.63 -19.34
N PRO A 42 -16.66 38.37 -19.78
CA PRO A 42 -16.20 37.02 -19.93
C PRO A 42 -16.14 36.39 -18.53
N LEU A 43 -17.06 35.47 -18.23
CA LEU A 43 -16.84 34.50 -17.14
C LEU A 43 -15.58 33.71 -17.48
N SER A 44 -14.46 34.26 -17.05
CA SER A 44 -13.23 33.48 -16.93
C SER A 44 -13.53 32.32 -15.99
N HIS A 45 -13.77 31.14 -16.56
CA HIS A 45 -13.66 29.92 -15.84
C HIS A 45 -12.18 29.81 -15.43
N ALA A 46 -11.89 30.36 -14.26
CA ALA A 46 -10.67 29.98 -13.56
C ALA A 46 -10.75 28.47 -13.35
N GLN A 47 -10.24 27.72 -14.32
CA GLN A 47 -9.76 26.36 -14.04
C GLN A 47 -8.72 26.55 -12.95
N THR A 48 -9.14 26.33 -11.71
CA THR A 48 -8.22 26.04 -10.63
C THR A 48 -7.55 24.72 -11.01
N GLY A 49 -6.60 24.82 -11.92
CA GLY A 49 -5.59 23.82 -12.11
C GLY A 49 -4.89 23.69 -10.76
N THR A 50 -5.36 22.76 -9.94
CA THR A 50 -4.55 22.25 -8.84
C THR A 50 -3.30 21.69 -9.48
N SER A 51 -2.24 22.49 -9.55
CA SER A 51 -0.89 21.98 -9.75
C SER A 51 -0.76 20.75 -8.88
N PRO A 52 -0.33 19.60 -9.41
CA PRO A 52 -0.16 18.42 -8.60
C PRO A 52 0.74 18.81 -7.44
N ALA A 53 0.18 18.84 -6.23
CA ALA A 53 0.89 19.27 -5.04
C ALA A 53 2.21 18.51 -5.00
N THR A 54 3.31 19.24 -5.04
CA THR A 54 4.64 18.67 -4.99
C THR A 54 4.73 17.91 -3.67
N ASP A 55 5.04 16.60 -3.71
CA ASP A 55 5.19 15.81 -2.51
C ASP A 55 6.30 16.46 -1.65
N PRO A 56 6.00 16.93 -0.42
CA PRO A 56 6.99 17.56 0.45
C PRO A 56 8.20 16.65 0.75
N ASN A 57 8.06 15.35 0.51
CA ASN A 57 9.16 14.40 0.64
C ASN A 57 10.14 14.39 -0.56
N LEU A 58 9.85 15.09 -1.65
CA LEU A 58 10.79 15.26 -2.77
C LEU A 58 11.88 16.32 -2.49
N SER A 59 11.88 16.97 -1.32
CA SER A 59 12.97 17.88 -0.91
C SER A 59 14.30 17.18 -0.64
N HIS A 60 14.34 15.84 -0.58
CA HIS A 60 15.54 15.02 -0.49
C HIS A 60 15.85 14.33 -1.82
N PRO A 61 17.11 14.01 -2.11
CA PRO A 61 17.47 13.20 -3.27
C PRO A 61 16.60 11.95 -3.32
N THR A 62 15.85 11.84 -4.41
CA THR A 62 14.87 10.76 -4.60
C THR A 62 14.97 10.26 -6.02
N HIS A 63 15.20 8.97 -6.20
CA HIS A 63 15.44 8.33 -7.48
C HIS A 63 14.57 7.09 -7.65
N VAL A 64 14.20 6.78 -8.89
CA VAL A 64 13.59 5.51 -9.23
C VAL A 64 14.69 4.54 -9.64
N VAL A 65 14.79 3.42 -8.96
CA VAL A 65 15.63 2.30 -9.39
C VAL A 65 14.71 1.22 -9.93
N THR A 66 14.90 0.87 -11.19
CA THR A 66 14.11 -0.14 -11.88
C THR A 66 14.99 -1.29 -12.35
N VAL A 67 14.58 -2.50 -12.04
CA VAL A 67 15.18 -3.74 -12.55
C VAL A 67 14.24 -4.35 -13.58
N LYS A 68 14.77 -4.59 -14.78
CA LYS A 68 14.05 -5.29 -15.85
C LYS A 68 14.09 -6.80 -15.61
N ARG A 69 12.96 -7.43 -15.78
CA ARG A 69 12.76 -8.88 -15.75
C ARG A 69 12.20 -9.34 -17.09
N ASN A 70 11.92 -10.61 -17.25
CA ASN A 70 11.36 -11.16 -18.49
C ASN A 70 9.92 -10.65 -18.72
N GLY A 71 9.79 -9.55 -19.46
CA GLY A 71 8.49 -8.96 -19.84
C GLY A 71 7.87 -7.99 -18.82
N TYR A 72 8.53 -7.73 -17.68
CA TYR A 72 8.05 -6.80 -16.64
C TYR A 72 9.22 -6.10 -15.91
N THR A 73 8.88 -5.23 -14.98
CA THR A 73 9.87 -4.54 -14.13
C THR A 73 9.48 -4.63 -12.67
N ILE A 74 10.48 -4.53 -11.77
CA ILE A 74 10.26 -4.21 -10.38
C ILE A 74 11.02 -2.93 -10.05
N SER A 75 10.38 -2.01 -9.31
CA SER A 75 10.93 -0.68 -9.06
C SER A 75 10.91 -0.34 -7.57
N GLY A 76 11.87 0.48 -7.16
CA GLY A 76 11.96 1.05 -5.83
C GLY A 76 12.17 2.55 -5.87
N LEU A 77 11.45 3.28 -5.03
CA LEU A 77 11.64 4.71 -4.80
C LEU A 77 12.70 4.88 -3.72
N VAL A 78 13.91 5.17 -4.13
CA VAL A 78 15.08 5.38 -3.26
C VAL A 78 15.11 6.82 -2.80
N THR A 79 15.22 7.03 -1.49
CA THR A 79 15.32 8.35 -0.86
C THR A 79 16.41 8.34 0.20
N TYR A 80 17.22 9.39 0.26
CA TYR A 80 18.27 9.54 1.26
C TYR A 80 18.48 10.99 1.66
N LEU A 81 19.23 11.24 2.74
CA LEU A 81 19.54 12.58 3.21
C LEU A 81 20.56 13.21 2.27
N GLN A 82 20.32 14.44 1.84
CA GLN A 82 21.27 15.18 1.01
C GLN A 82 22.61 15.32 1.73
N GLY A 83 23.70 14.97 1.05
CA GLY A 83 25.05 15.00 1.62
C GLY A 83 25.49 13.72 2.32
N ALA A 84 24.63 12.71 2.45
CA ALA A 84 25.03 11.39 2.94
C ALA A 84 26.12 10.79 2.02
N LYS A 85 27.21 10.31 2.63
CA LYS A 85 28.39 9.80 1.88
C LYS A 85 28.48 8.28 1.90
N ALA A 86 27.95 7.65 2.91
CA ALA A 86 27.96 6.20 3.08
C ALA A 86 26.73 5.76 3.88
N PHE A 87 26.19 4.61 3.52
CA PHE A 87 25.03 4.04 4.18
C PHE A 87 25.42 2.78 4.93
N LYS A 88 25.10 2.73 6.23
CA LYS A 88 25.25 1.52 7.05
C LYS A 88 24.00 0.68 7.06
N HIS A 89 22.84 1.32 6.88
CA HIS A 89 21.54 0.69 6.96
C HIS A 89 20.69 1.03 5.74
N ALA A 90 19.96 0.06 5.24
CA ALA A 90 18.91 0.28 4.26
C ALA A 90 17.57 -0.23 4.77
N ILE A 91 16.53 0.55 4.55
CA ILE A 91 15.17 0.24 4.98
C ILE A 91 14.30 0.09 3.75
N ALA A 92 13.77 -1.12 3.53
CA ALA A 92 12.83 -1.41 2.47
C ALA A 92 11.40 -1.37 3.02
N LEU A 93 10.59 -0.45 2.52
CA LEU A 93 9.22 -0.20 2.94
C LEU A 93 8.24 -0.86 1.98
N PHE A 94 7.35 -1.69 2.51
CA PHE A 94 6.32 -2.42 1.76
C PHE A 94 4.94 -1.84 2.11
N PRO A 95 4.34 -1.03 1.22
CA PRO A 95 3.05 -0.40 1.46
C PRO A 95 1.91 -1.43 1.63
N GLY A 96 0.91 -1.06 2.45
CA GLY A 96 -0.33 -1.80 2.56
C GLY A 96 -1.19 -1.74 1.30
N TYR A 97 -2.40 -2.28 1.37
CA TYR A 97 -3.32 -2.36 0.23
C TYR A 97 -3.48 -1.03 -0.52
N PRO A 98 -3.49 -1.05 -1.84
CA PRO A 98 -3.21 -2.17 -2.74
C PRO A 98 -1.72 -2.49 -2.88
N GLY A 99 -0.80 -1.66 -2.35
CA GLY A 99 0.65 -1.82 -2.47
C GLY A 99 1.19 -1.55 -3.87
N ILE A 100 0.41 -0.88 -4.71
CA ILE A 100 0.70 -0.57 -6.11
C ILE A 100 0.91 0.93 -6.20
N MET A 101 2.14 1.37 -6.43
CA MET A 101 2.48 2.78 -6.57
C MET A 101 2.54 3.24 -8.04
N ARG A 102 2.59 2.31 -8.98
CA ARG A 102 2.82 2.60 -10.41
C ARG A 102 4.00 3.55 -10.60
N LEU A 103 5.08 3.18 -9.91
CA LEU A 103 6.28 4.00 -9.84
C LEU A 103 6.96 4.10 -11.21
N ARG A 104 7.16 5.34 -11.66
CA ARG A 104 7.81 5.64 -12.94
C ARG A 104 8.58 6.95 -12.86
N GLU A 105 9.44 7.17 -13.81
CA GLU A 105 10.14 8.45 -13.98
C GLU A 105 9.56 9.19 -15.19
N GLU A 106 9.18 10.45 -14.96
CA GLU A 106 8.69 11.37 -15.99
C GLU A 106 9.43 12.70 -15.81
N ASP A 107 10.03 13.21 -16.89
CA ASP A 107 10.81 14.45 -16.88
C ASP A 107 11.89 14.47 -15.77
N SER A 108 12.59 13.35 -15.61
CA SER A 108 13.62 13.14 -14.57
C SER A 108 13.07 13.29 -13.13
N GLN A 109 11.77 13.15 -12.94
CA GLN A 109 11.12 13.20 -11.64
C GLN A 109 10.34 11.92 -11.34
N PRO A 110 10.40 11.40 -10.12
CA PRO A 110 9.58 10.29 -9.69
C PRO A 110 8.08 10.63 -9.71
N ARG A 111 7.29 9.79 -10.36
CA ARG A 111 5.83 9.83 -10.34
C ARG A 111 5.32 8.54 -9.71
N PHE A 112 4.42 8.67 -8.78
CA PHE A 112 3.84 7.52 -8.08
C PHE A 112 2.51 7.85 -7.43
N GLU A 113 1.74 6.82 -7.20
CA GLU A 113 0.46 6.82 -6.48
C GLU A 113 0.65 6.47 -4.99
N LEU A 114 -0.42 6.22 -4.27
CA LEU A 114 -0.43 5.73 -2.89
C LEU A 114 0.23 6.67 -1.85
N ARG A 115 0.31 7.96 -2.16
CA ARG A 115 1.01 8.97 -1.33
C ARG A 115 0.49 9.07 0.11
N GLY A 116 -0.79 8.72 0.35
CA GLY A 116 -1.40 8.70 1.67
C GLY A 116 -1.03 7.49 2.52
N ASN A 117 -0.51 6.39 1.95
CA ASN A 117 -0.13 5.23 2.73
C ASN A 117 0.91 5.59 3.81
N PHE A 118 0.80 4.98 4.99
CA PHE A 118 1.66 5.27 6.14
C PHE A 118 3.16 5.23 5.78
N LEU A 119 3.64 4.13 5.21
CA LEU A 119 5.06 3.98 4.89
C LEU A 119 5.52 4.91 3.76
N VAL A 120 4.64 5.20 2.79
CA VAL A 120 4.96 6.10 1.67
C VAL A 120 5.07 7.55 2.17
N ARG A 121 4.09 8.04 2.96
CA ARG A 121 4.11 9.43 3.45
C ARG A 121 5.17 9.65 4.54
N SER A 122 5.48 8.63 5.32
CA SER A 122 6.46 8.73 6.40
C SER A 122 7.89 8.38 6.00
N ARG A 123 8.17 8.00 4.74
CA ARG A 123 9.48 7.52 4.29
C ARG A 123 10.64 8.46 4.65
N ARG A 124 10.39 9.77 4.63
CA ARG A 124 11.38 10.78 5.02
C ARG A 124 11.75 10.74 6.51
N LEU A 125 10.84 10.30 7.37
CA LEU A 125 11.09 10.19 8.81
C LEU A 125 12.10 9.09 9.16
N TRP A 126 12.34 8.17 8.23
CA TRP A 126 13.33 7.10 8.38
C TRP A 126 14.76 7.53 8.06
N LEU A 127 14.94 8.71 7.46
CA LEU A 127 16.25 9.17 6.99
C LEU A 127 17.14 9.66 8.13
N ASP A 128 18.41 9.37 8.00
CA ASP A 128 19.53 10.03 8.66
C ASP A 128 20.79 9.89 7.79
N GLU A 129 21.94 10.33 8.30
CA GLU A 129 23.18 10.37 7.54
C GLU A 129 23.71 9.01 7.09
N GLU A 130 23.25 7.92 7.75
CA GLU A 130 23.70 6.54 7.50
C GLU A 130 22.61 5.62 6.98
N THR A 131 21.40 6.16 6.72
CA THR A 131 20.23 5.34 6.36
C THR A 131 19.71 5.67 4.97
N LEU A 132 19.65 4.66 4.11
CA LEU A 132 18.96 4.67 2.82
C LEU A 132 17.54 4.11 2.98
N VAL A 133 16.56 4.73 2.34
CA VAL A 133 15.16 4.27 2.36
C VAL A 133 14.67 3.94 0.96
N VAL A 134 14.04 2.80 0.82
CA VAL A 134 13.44 2.34 -0.44
C VAL A 134 11.98 2.01 -0.21
N VAL A 135 11.07 2.62 -0.97
CA VAL A 135 9.69 2.12 -1.03
C VAL A 135 9.57 1.18 -2.22
N VAL A 136 9.23 -0.06 -1.96
CA VAL A 136 9.15 -1.12 -2.98
C VAL A 136 7.78 -1.08 -3.63
N ASP A 137 7.74 -0.99 -4.96
CA ASP A 137 6.49 -1.09 -5.74
C ASP A 137 6.14 -2.54 -6.07
N ALA A 138 4.90 -2.78 -6.42
CA ALA A 138 4.50 -4.03 -7.06
C ALA A 138 5.21 -4.21 -8.41
N PRO A 139 5.56 -5.44 -8.82
CA PRO A 139 6.00 -5.70 -10.19
C PRO A 139 4.99 -5.19 -11.21
N SER A 140 5.47 -4.63 -12.34
CA SER A 140 4.61 -3.91 -13.28
C SER A 140 3.51 -4.76 -13.92
N ASP A 141 3.70 -6.07 -14.02
CA ASP A 141 2.69 -7.02 -14.48
C ASP A 141 1.69 -7.43 -13.38
N GLN A 142 1.83 -6.91 -12.18
CA GLN A 142 0.94 -7.15 -11.04
C GLN A 142 0.12 -5.91 -10.64
N TRP A 143 0.16 -4.83 -11.39
CA TRP A 143 -0.52 -3.59 -11.03
C TRP A 143 -2.05 -3.69 -10.99
N GLU A 144 -2.63 -4.75 -11.55
CA GLU A 144 -4.08 -5.02 -11.46
C GLU A 144 -4.41 -6.16 -10.47
N THR A 145 -3.42 -6.98 -10.09
CA THR A 145 -3.64 -8.26 -9.40
C THR A 145 -2.63 -8.55 -8.28
N PHE A 146 -2.13 -7.51 -7.61
CA PHE A 146 -1.13 -7.66 -6.54
C PHE A 146 -1.75 -8.17 -5.23
N TYR A 147 -2.29 -9.40 -5.27
CA TYR A 147 -2.93 -10.05 -4.14
C TYR A 147 -1.93 -10.80 -3.24
N GLN A 148 -2.37 -11.23 -2.05
CA GLN A 148 -1.53 -11.92 -1.06
C GLN A 148 -0.83 -13.16 -1.63
N ARG A 149 -1.52 -14.00 -2.41
CA ARG A 149 -0.91 -15.18 -3.04
C ARG A 149 0.35 -14.86 -3.86
N PHE A 150 0.34 -13.72 -4.53
CA PHE A 150 1.53 -13.29 -5.27
C PHE A 150 2.62 -12.82 -4.32
N ARG A 151 2.29 -12.07 -3.26
CA ARG A 151 3.24 -11.61 -2.23
C ARG A 151 3.93 -12.77 -1.51
N GLU A 152 3.26 -13.91 -1.40
CA GLU A 152 3.76 -15.15 -0.80
C GLU A 152 4.57 -16.02 -1.78
N SER A 153 4.58 -15.68 -3.07
CA SER A 153 5.18 -16.52 -4.10
C SER A 153 6.71 -16.44 -4.11
N PRO A 154 7.41 -17.54 -4.48
CA PRO A 154 8.85 -17.52 -4.69
C PRO A 154 9.30 -16.48 -5.73
N ARG A 155 8.47 -16.21 -6.72
CA ARG A 155 8.73 -15.19 -7.73
C ARG A 155 8.85 -13.80 -7.09
N TYR A 156 7.91 -13.42 -6.24
CA TYR A 156 7.96 -12.11 -5.59
C TYR A 156 9.19 -11.98 -4.68
N GLY A 157 9.51 -13.03 -3.93
CA GLY A 157 10.75 -13.07 -3.14
C GLY A 157 12.01 -12.84 -3.97
N ALA A 158 12.11 -13.48 -5.13
CA ALA A 158 13.23 -13.31 -6.06
C ALA A 158 13.25 -11.93 -6.75
N ASP A 159 12.09 -11.35 -7.03
CA ASP A 159 11.98 -10.01 -7.59
C ASP A 159 12.46 -8.96 -6.57
N VAL A 160 12.01 -9.05 -5.31
CA VAL A 160 12.48 -8.19 -4.22
C VAL A 160 13.98 -8.34 -4.01
N GLU A 161 14.49 -9.57 -3.94
CA GLU A 161 15.92 -9.83 -3.79
C GLU A 161 16.73 -9.14 -4.89
N THR A 162 16.31 -9.28 -6.13
CA THR A 162 17.01 -8.68 -7.27
C THR A 162 17.03 -7.16 -7.19
N LEU A 163 15.90 -6.54 -6.83
CA LEU A 163 15.81 -5.09 -6.63
C LEU A 163 16.74 -4.61 -5.51
N LEU A 164 16.66 -5.25 -4.33
CA LEU A 164 17.44 -4.82 -3.17
C LEU A 164 18.95 -5.06 -3.38
N LYS A 165 19.35 -6.13 -4.05
CA LYS A 165 20.75 -6.37 -4.44
C LYS A 165 21.26 -5.30 -5.41
N GLU A 166 20.46 -4.91 -6.40
CA GLU A 166 20.85 -3.85 -7.34
C GLU A 166 20.99 -2.49 -6.63
N ILE A 167 20.08 -2.16 -5.73
CA ILE A 167 20.17 -0.95 -4.91
C ILE A 167 21.38 -1.05 -3.97
N GLY A 168 21.58 -2.17 -3.29
CA GLY A 168 22.73 -2.41 -2.43
C GLY A 168 24.05 -2.20 -3.15
N ARG A 169 24.17 -2.71 -4.38
CA ARG A 169 25.35 -2.53 -5.23
C ARG A 169 25.56 -1.06 -5.63
N ARG A 170 24.50 -0.31 -5.93
CA ARG A 170 24.60 1.12 -6.33
C ARG A 170 25.02 2.03 -5.17
N TYR A 171 24.53 1.73 -3.98
CA TYR A 171 24.70 2.58 -2.81
C TYR A 171 25.63 1.99 -1.74
N SER A 172 26.28 0.85 -2.05
CA SER A 172 27.24 0.16 -1.16
C SER A 172 26.63 -0.15 0.22
N VAL A 173 25.44 -0.74 0.25
CA VAL A 173 24.74 -1.10 1.49
C VAL A 173 24.27 -2.55 1.46
N GLU A 174 24.47 -3.26 2.58
CA GLU A 174 24.18 -4.70 2.71
C GLU A 174 23.24 -5.02 3.90
N ASP A 175 23.14 -4.14 4.89
CA ASP A 175 22.29 -4.33 6.08
C ASP A 175 20.86 -3.85 5.80
N TRP A 176 19.96 -4.79 5.50
CA TRP A 176 18.57 -4.50 5.16
C TRP A 176 17.61 -4.78 6.31
N THR A 177 16.75 -3.81 6.59
CA THR A 177 15.54 -3.97 7.40
C THR A 177 14.33 -3.87 6.50
N LEU A 178 13.46 -4.87 6.52
CA LEU A 178 12.22 -4.90 5.76
C LEU A 178 11.07 -4.46 6.65
N VAL A 179 10.30 -3.45 6.23
CA VAL A 179 9.18 -2.89 7.00
C VAL A 179 7.91 -2.99 6.20
N GLY A 180 6.91 -3.70 6.71
CA GLY A 180 5.62 -3.85 6.06
C GLY A 180 4.46 -3.32 6.90
N THR A 181 3.46 -2.69 6.27
CA THR A 181 2.22 -2.26 6.93
C THR A 181 0.99 -2.91 6.31
N SER A 182 0.04 -3.34 7.14
CA SER A 182 -1.21 -3.96 6.67
C SER A 182 -0.92 -5.13 5.70
N GLU A 183 -1.47 -5.17 4.48
CA GLU A 183 -1.09 -6.19 3.48
C GLU A 183 0.41 -6.18 3.12
N GLY A 184 1.10 -5.05 3.28
CA GLY A 184 2.55 -4.97 3.11
C GLY A 184 3.32 -5.79 4.15
N SER A 185 2.71 -6.10 5.31
CA SER A 185 3.32 -7.01 6.29
C SER A 185 3.48 -8.43 5.75
N VAL A 186 2.55 -8.89 4.91
CA VAL A 186 2.67 -10.16 4.18
C VAL A 186 3.86 -10.12 3.22
N SER A 187 4.00 -9.01 2.47
CA SER A 187 5.14 -8.81 1.56
C SER A 187 6.48 -8.84 2.29
N ALA A 188 6.62 -8.06 3.35
CA ALA A 188 7.87 -7.96 4.10
C ALA A 188 8.24 -9.29 4.78
N PHE A 189 7.27 -9.98 5.38
CA PHE A 189 7.49 -11.28 6.01
C PHE A 189 7.97 -12.33 5.01
N HIS A 190 7.25 -12.51 3.91
CA HIS A 190 7.59 -13.54 2.92
C HIS A 190 8.88 -13.20 2.17
N ALA A 191 9.13 -11.92 1.84
CA ALA A 191 10.39 -11.50 1.25
C ALA A 191 11.58 -11.78 2.19
N ALA A 192 11.46 -11.49 3.48
CA ALA A 192 12.52 -11.78 4.46
C ALA A 192 12.74 -13.28 4.64
N ARG A 193 11.68 -14.08 4.75
CA ARG A 193 11.77 -15.54 4.87
C ARG A 193 12.47 -16.19 3.68
N MET A 194 12.23 -15.68 2.47
CA MET A 194 12.86 -16.19 1.25
C MET A 194 14.30 -15.69 1.06
N ASN A 195 14.68 -14.59 1.73
CA ASN A 195 15.98 -13.95 1.57
C ASN A 195 16.70 -13.78 2.92
N PRO A 196 17.01 -14.88 3.64
CA PRO A 196 17.50 -14.82 5.01
C PRO A 196 18.89 -14.17 5.16
N VAL A 197 19.69 -14.19 4.10
CA VAL A 197 21.02 -13.55 4.10
C VAL A 197 20.90 -12.02 3.96
N LEU A 198 19.91 -11.56 3.20
CA LEU A 198 19.72 -10.15 2.89
C LEU A 198 18.95 -9.43 4.02
N ALA A 199 17.87 -10.04 4.50
CA ALA A 199 16.99 -9.43 5.49
C ALA A 199 17.44 -9.76 6.91
N ARG A 200 18.15 -8.84 7.57
CA ARG A 200 18.58 -9.03 8.96
C ARG A 200 17.47 -8.75 9.96
N ARG A 201 16.61 -7.79 9.64
CA ARG A 201 15.51 -7.34 10.52
C ARG A 201 14.22 -7.20 9.75
N VAL A 202 13.12 -7.44 10.44
CA VAL A 202 11.76 -7.25 9.92
C VAL A 202 10.94 -6.46 10.93
N ILE A 203 10.27 -5.43 10.49
CA ILE A 203 9.28 -4.68 11.28
C ILE A 203 7.93 -4.85 10.62
N LEU A 204 6.95 -5.36 11.36
CA LEU A 204 5.60 -5.54 10.86
C LEU A 204 4.64 -4.62 11.61
N THR A 205 4.12 -3.61 10.90
CA THR A 205 3.23 -2.59 11.47
C THR A 205 1.79 -2.83 11.03
N ALA A 206 0.83 -2.60 11.92
CA ALA A 206 -0.59 -2.84 11.64
C ALA A 206 -0.78 -4.13 10.83
N SER A 207 -0.22 -5.23 11.32
CA SER A 207 0.00 -6.47 10.58
C SER A 207 -1.29 -7.16 10.22
N LEU A 208 -1.38 -7.65 9.00
CA LEU A 208 -2.56 -8.36 8.51
C LEU A 208 -2.60 -9.79 9.06
N PHE A 209 -3.18 -9.97 10.23
CA PHE A 209 -3.25 -11.28 10.88
C PHE A 209 -4.35 -12.17 10.34
N ARG A 210 -5.48 -11.59 9.94
CA ARG A 210 -6.68 -12.34 9.58
C ARG A 210 -6.82 -12.49 8.08
N ALA A 211 -7.49 -13.57 7.68
CA ALA A 211 -7.84 -13.80 6.29
C ALA A 211 -8.77 -12.70 5.75
N THR A 212 -8.51 -12.29 4.54
CA THR A 212 -9.35 -11.40 3.74
C THR A 212 -9.76 -12.11 2.45
N ARG A 213 -10.57 -11.47 1.61
CA ARG A 213 -10.86 -11.99 0.26
C ARG A 213 -9.61 -12.18 -0.60
N ASN A 214 -8.49 -11.52 -0.25
CA ASN A 214 -7.23 -11.53 -1.01
C ASN A 214 -6.26 -12.64 -0.57
N GLY A 215 -6.52 -13.29 0.58
CA GLY A 215 -5.69 -14.38 1.10
C GLY A 215 -5.76 -14.54 2.63
N PRO A 216 -4.94 -15.44 3.19
CA PRO A 216 -5.04 -15.86 4.58
C PRO A 216 -4.46 -14.86 5.60
N GLY A 217 -3.76 -13.81 5.16
CA GLY A 217 -2.96 -12.96 6.03
C GLY A 217 -1.78 -13.73 6.64
N LEU A 218 -1.32 -13.26 7.79
CA LEU A 218 -0.20 -13.88 8.52
C LEU A 218 -0.63 -14.99 9.48
N SER A 219 -1.94 -15.33 9.54
CA SER A 219 -2.44 -16.38 10.45
C SER A 219 -1.87 -17.77 10.15
N ALA A 220 -1.52 -18.03 8.89
CA ALA A 220 -0.89 -19.28 8.46
C ALA A 220 0.65 -19.19 8.32
N ALA A 221 1.25 -18.09 8.74
CA ALA A 221 2.69 -17.88 8.62
C ALA A 221 3.48 -18.83 9.51
N LYS A 222 4.54 -19.41 8.96
CA LYS A 222 5.48 -20.24 9.71
C LYS A 222 6.58 -19.34 10.26
N TRP A 223 6.42 -18.92 11.49
CA TRP A 223 7.32 -17.95 12.16
C TRP A 223 8.72 -18.54 12.42
N ASP A 224 8.83 -19.84 12.65
CA ASP A 224 10.10 -20.52 12.88
C ASP A 224 11.00 -20.53 11.63
N ASP A 225 10.42 -20.35 10.45
CA ASP A 225 11.17 -20.23 9.18
C ASP A 225 11.80 -18.83 8.99
N LEU A 226 11.51 -17.88 9.87
CA LEU A 226 12.04 -16.52 9.78
C LEU A 226 13.31 -16.40 10.63
N SER A 227 14.47 -16.34 9.99
CA SER A 227 15.76 -16.11 10.66
C SER A 227 16.04 -14.68 11.02
N ALA A 228 15.34 -13.71 10.43
CA ALA A 228 15.46 -12.30 10.74
C ALA A 228 14.96 -11.97 12.15
N GLU A 229 15.56 -10.97 12.79
CA GLU A 229 14.99 -10.36 14.00
C GLU A 229 13.64 -9.70 13.66
N LEU A 230 12.61 -9.94 14.47
CA LEU A 230 11.26 -9.44 14.22
C LEU A 230 10.80 -8.50 15.33
N LEU A 231 10.25 -7.34 14.94
CA LEU A 231 9.54 -6.41 15.80
C LEU A 231 8.10 -6.23 15.30
N TRP A 232 7.12 -6.51 16.15
CA TRP A 232 5.73 -6.12 15.94
C TRP A 232 5.54 -4.66 16.37
N VAL A 233 4.80 -3.86 15.58
CA VAL A 233 4.47 -2.48 15.94
C VAL A 233 3.01 -2.23 15.64
N HIS A 234 2.21 -2.00 16.69
CA HIS A 234 0.78 -1.81 16.53
C HIS A 234 0.25 -0.64 17.35
N HIS A 235 -0.72 0.05 16.79
CA HIS A 235 -1.50 1.03 17.52
C HIS A 235 -2.54 0.30 18.37
N GLU A 236 -2.66 0.67 19.64
CA GLU A 236 -3.58 -0.03 20.55
C GLU A 236 -5.07 0.19 20.17
N ASP A 237 -5.37 1.34 19.57
CA ASP A 237 -6.71 1.70 19.09
C ASP A 237 -6.90 1.45 17.58
N ASP A 238 -6.09 0.57 16.95
CA ASP A 238 -6.29 0.24 15.52
C ASP A 238 -7.70 -0.28 15.27
N PRO A 239 -8.56 0.48 14.55
CA PRO A 239 -9.96 0.10 14.37
C PRO A 239 -10.17 -0.98 13.30
N CYS A 240 -9.11 -1.37 12.58
CA CYS A 240 -9.20 -2.33 11.49
C CYS A 240 -9.33 -3.76 12.02
N ALA A 241 -10.46 -4.41 11.72
CA ALA A 241 -10.77 -5.75 12.21
C ALA A 241 -9.77 -6.84 11.76
N TYR A 242 -8.99 -6.60 10.71
CA TYR A 242 -8.02 -7.56 10.16
C TYR A 242 -6.63 -7.43 10.79
N THR A 243 -6.37 -6.34 11.50
CA THR A 243 -5.06 -5.96 12.07
C THR A 243 -5.17 -5.60 13.55
N SER A 244 -6.07 -6.25 14.28
CA SER A 244 -6.41 -5.85 15.64
C SER A 244 -5.19 -5.89 16.57
N TYR A 245 -5.12 -4.94 17.51
CA TYR A 245 -4.08 -4.91 18.53
C TYR A 245 -4.09 -6.18 19.41
N ARG A 246 -5.27 -6.74 19.68
CA ARG A 246 -5.40 -8.00 20.41
C ARG A 246 -4.69 -9.15 19.69
N ASP A 247 -4.83 -9.23 18.36
CA ASP A 247 -4.13 -10.25 17.58
C ASP A 247 -2.60 -10.00 17.63
N ALA A 248 -2.16 -8.72 17.59
CA ALA A 248 -0.74 -8.38 17.74
C ALA A 248 -0.16 -8.86 19.09
N GLN A 249 -0.88 -8.67 20.18
CA GLN A 249 -0.49 -9.17 21.51
C GLN A 249 -0.36 -10.71 21.51
N GLU A 250 -1.34 -11.40 20.93
CA GLU A 250 -1.32 -12.87 20.87
C GLU A 250 -0.17 -13.39 20.00
N PHE A 251 0.05 -12.80 18.82
CA PHE A 251 1.17 -13.17 17.95
C PHE A 251 2.53 -12.85 18.57
N SER A 252 2.68 -11.72 19.26
CA SER A 252 3.88 -11.39 20.04
C SER A 252 4.18 -12.45 21.09
N ARG A 253 3.18 -12.83 21.87
CA ARG A 253 3.29 -13.82 22.92
C ARG A 253 3.66 -15.20 22.38
N THR A 254 2.98 -15.68 21.34
CA THR A 254 3.17 -17.02 20.77
C THR A 254 4.47 -17.13 19.99
N SER A 255 4.84 -16.10 19.24
CA SER A 255 6.12 -16.06 18.51
C SER A 255 7.32 -15.71 19.39
N ARG A 256 7.10 -15.27 20.64
CA ARG A 256 8.14 -14.76 21.56
C ARG A 256 8.95 -13.60 20.94
N LYS A 257 8.29 -12.79 20.09
CA LYS A 257 8.90 -11.62 19.45
C LYS A 257 8.34 -10.33 20.07
N PRO A 258 9.15 -9.30 20.25
CA PRO A 258 8.72 -8.08 20.92
C PRO A 258 7.60 -7.35 20.18
N LEU A 259 6.74 -6.68 20.96
CA LEU A 259 5.69 -5.80 20.48
C LEU A 259 5.95 -4.39 21.01
N LEU A 260 6.07 -3.43 20.10
CA LEU A 260 6.04 -2.00 20.40
C LEU A 260 4.61 -1.50 20.27
N THR A 261 4.05 -1.04 21.37
CA THR A 261 2.72 -0.44 21.41
C THR A 261 2.78 1.05 21.12
N VAL A 262 1.90 1.51 20.22
CA VAL A 262 1.74 2.92 19.89
C VAL A 262 0.37 3.40 20.38
N ARG A 263 0.34 4.58 21.03
CA ARG A 263 -0.86 5.21 21.62
C ARG A 263 -0.98 6.66 21.23
N GLY A 264 -2.21 7.16 21.20
CA GLY A 264 -2.52 8.56 20.92
C GLY A 264 -2.55 8.89 19.44
N GLY A 265 -2.33 10.14 19.06
CA GLY A 265 -2.41 10.58 17.66
C GLY A 265 -3.74 11.24 17.32
N GLY A 266 -4.17 11.13 16.07
CA GLY A 266 -5.37 11.80 15.54
C GLY A 266 -5.12 13.24 15.09
N PRO A 267 -6.14 13.98 14.65
CA PRO A 267 -7.50 13.47 14.45
C PRO A 267 -7.60 12.47 13.29
N GLU A 268 -8.41 11.44 13.51
CA GLU A 268 -8.65 10.40 12.49
C GLU A 268 -9.65 10.87 11.42
N ARG A 269 -9.50 10.31 10.21
CA ARG A 269 -10.43 10.52 9.09
C ARG A 269 -10.41 9.33 8.14
N GLY A 270 -11.58 8.94 7.69
CA GLY A 270 -11.78 7.79 6.80
C GLY A 270 -12.27 6.55 7.53
N GLU A 271 -12.28 5.44 6.81
CA GLU A 271 -12.75 4.15 7.32
C GLU A 271 -11.66 3.42 8.11
N ALA A 272 -12.06 2.45 8.93
CA ALA A 272 -11.25 1.74 9.90
C ALA A 272 -9.87 1.26 9.41
N CYS A 273 -9.79 0.69 8.20
CA CYS A 273 -8.53 0.17 7.67
C CYS A 273 -7.79 1.16 6.75
N GLN A 274 -8.15 2.44 6.78
CA GLN A 274 -7.52 3.46 5.94
C GLN A 274 -6.32 4.11 6.61
N ALA A 275 -5.46 4.69 5.77
CA ALA A 275 -4.16 5.22 6.18
C ALA A 275 -4.21 6.42 7.13
N PHE A 276 -5.34 7.14 7.23
CA PHE A 276 -5.49 8.33 8.08
C PHE A 276 -6.32 8.06 9.35
N THR A 277 -6.25 6.83 9.86
CA THR A 277 -6.75 6.43 11.17
C THR A 277 -5.60 5.91 12.04
N ALA A 278 -5.88 5.40 13.23
CA ALA A 278 -4.89 4.71 14.06
C ALA A 278 -4.24 3.52 13.34
N HIS A 279 -4.95 2.87 12.39
CA HIS A 279 -4.38 1.86 11.50
C HIS A 279 -3.14 2.36 10.72
N GLY A 280 -3.11 3.61 10.34
CA GLY A 280 -1.98 4.25 9.67
C GLY A 280 -1.15 5.15 10.58
N PHE A 281 -1.29 5.04 11.91
CA PHE A 281 -0.52 5.82 12.89
C PHE A 281 -0.69 7.34 12.74
N VAL A 282 -1.87 7.80 12.34
CA VAL A 282 -2.12 9.23 12.09
C VAL A 282 -1.83 10.06 13.33
N GLY A 283 -1.02 11.12 13.15
CA GLY A 283 -0.64 12.06 14.20
C GLY A 283 0.47 11.58 15.16
N VAL A 284 0.92 10.31 15.04
CA VAL A 284 2.07 9.76 15.82
C VAL A 284 3.13 9.13 14.92
N GLU A 285 3.10 9.43 13.62
CA GLU A 285 4.03 8.85 12.65
C GLU A 285 5.49 9.08 13.03
N ARG A 286 5.81 10.30 13.49
CA ARG A 286 7.19 10.68 13.84
C ARG A 286 7.71 9.88 15.04
N GLU A 287 6.92 9.74 16.06
CA GLU A 287 7.26 9.03 17.28
C GLU A 287 7.39 7.52 17.02
N ALA A 288 6.43 6.94 16.29
CA ALA A 288 6.47 5.54 15.90
C ALA A 288 7.70 5.22 15.04
N VAL A 289 7.97 6.01 14.01
CA VAL A 289 9.15 5.82 13.15
C VAL A 289 10.45 6.01 13.93
N ARG A 290 10.54 7.00 14.82
CA ARG A 290 11.71 7.20 15.68
C ARG A 290 12.00 5.97 16.54
N ALA A 291 10.97 5.38 17.15
CA ALA A 291 11.09 4.18 17.97
C ALA A 291 11.56 2.97 17.13
N MET A 292 10.97 2.75 15.96
CA MET A 292 11.39 1.69 15.03
C MET A 292 12.85 1.87 14.57
N ARG A 293 13.25 3.09 14.23
CA ARG A 293 14.66 3.40 13.85
C ARG A 293 15.63 3.14 14.98
N SER A 294 15.25 3.48 16.22
CA SER A 294 16.07 3.18 17.39
C SER A 294 16.34 1.69 17.50
N TRP A 295 15.29 0.86 17.34
CA TRP A 295 15.46 -0.59 17.36
C TRP A 295 16.36 -1.09 16.22
N VAL A 296 16.20 -0.57 15.00
CA VAL A 296 17.08 -0.93 13.87
C VAL A 296 18.57 -0.70 14.20
N LYS A 297 18.86 0.40 14.88
CA LYS A 297 20.24 0.77 15.20
C LYS A 297 20.83 0.07 16.41
N THR A 298 20.02 -0.19 17.42
CA THR A 298 20.51 -0.62 18.73
C THR A 298 20.13 -2.08 19.07
N GLY A 299 19.12 -2.65 18.38
CA GLY A 299 18.52 -3.93 18.74
C GLY A 299 17.67 -3.87 20.03
N VAL A 300 17.66 -2.74 20.72
CA VAL A 300 16.91 -2.57 21.97
C VAL A 300 15.48 -2.14 21.64
N VAL A 301 14.51 -2.92 22.14
CA VAL A 301 13.10 -2.56 22.00
C VAL A 301 12.82 -1.31 22.82
N PRO A 302 12.39 -0.21 22.20
CA PRO A 302 12.09 1.01 22.93
C PRO A 302 10.84 0.84 23.81
N ALA A 303 10.68 1.73 24.78
CA ALA A 303 9.43 1.85 25.50
C ALA A 303 8.26 2.17 24.56
N ASP A 304 7.05 1.86 24.98
CA ASP A 304 5.83 2.19 24.24
C ASP A 304 5.78 3.65 23.84
N VAL A 305 5.31 3.90 22.63
CA VAL A 305 5.10 5.25 22.11
C VAL A 305 3.80 5.81 22.67
N LYS A 306 3.88 7.01 23.25
CA LYS A 306 2.73 7.77 23.75
C LYS A 306 2.84 9.22 23.29
N ARG A 307 1.74 9.79 22.84
CA ARG A 307 1.61 11.20 22.52
C ARG A 307 0.35 11.81 23.12
#